data_9c44af155bfeca7b3449d0d150e900b7
#
_entry.id   9c44af155bfeca7b3449d0d150e900b7
#
_cell.length_a   1.000
_cell.length_b   1.000
_cell.length_c   1.000
_cell.angle_alpha   90.00
_cell.angle_beta   90.00
_cell.angle_gamma   90.00
#
_symmetry.space_group_name_H-M   'P 1'
#
loop_
_entity.id
_entity.type
_entity.pdbx_description
1 polymer ?
#
loop_
_entity_poly.entity_id
_entity_poly.type
_entity_poly.pdbx_seq_one_letter_code
_entity_poly.pdbx_strand_id
1 'polypeptide(L)'
;MEKKTCLYDKHVALGALMQPFGGFIMPIQYSNIADEHNAVRQHCGVFDVSHMGEVTVKGPDAERYVNHIFTNDVRRAEPGKIFYGMMCYENGGTVDDLLVYKMAENDFFLVINAANIDKDVAWMESHLEGYDVEFKNCSEQYGQLAVQGPEAEQVVEEVLGLTCKELTFYTTKTIDVAGETIIISRTGYTGEDGFEIYASHAYINEQWDKLLASSRCKPCGLGCRDTLRFEVGLPLYGDELSNEITPVMAGLSMFCKLDKPEFIGKEALVEQKTNGVSKRVIGIELSDRAIPRHGYKILHEGEEVGEVTTGYHTISTDKSVCMALVDARYAKLGTELEVQIRKKTFPGVVVKKRFYDKHYKK
;
A
#
# COMPACT_ATOMS: atom_id res chain seq x y z
N MET A 1 22.25 7.87 -7.51
CA MET A 1 21.86 9.22 -6.98
C MET A 1 20.37 9.11 -6.68
N GLU A 2 19.95 9.50 -5.48
CA GLU A 2 18.54 9.40 -5.09
C GLU A 2 17.69 10.38 -5.90
N LYS A 3 16.50 9.94 -6.30
CA LYS A 3 15.55 10.73 -7.08
C LYS A 3 14.82 11.74 -6.17
N LYS A 4 14.21 12.75 -6.77
CA LYS A 4 13.37 13.74 -6.12
C LYS A 4 11.99 13.74 -6.76
N THR A 5 10.93 13.87 -5.96
CA THR A 5 9.59 14.10 -6.49
C THR A 5 9.43 15.53 -6.99
N CYS A 6 8.35 15.79 -7.72
CA CYS A 6 8.02 17.15 -8.19
C CYS A 6 7.73 18.15 -7.04
N LEU A 7 7.50 17.65 -5.81
CA LEU A 7 7.22 18.47 -4.62
C LEU A 7 8.42 18.62 -3.69
N TYR A 8 9.58 18.05 -4.03
CA TYR A 8 10.76 18.02 -3.16
C TYR A 8 11.12 19.39 -2.56
N ASP A 9 11.20 20.43 -3.39
CA ASP A 9 11.59 21.77 -2.92
C ASP A 9 10.54 22.38 -1.97
N LYS A 10 9.26 22.03 -2.16
CA LYS A 10 8.17 22.45 -1.25
C LYS A 10 8.28 21.77 0.12
N HIS A 11 8.67 20.50 0.15
CA HIS A 11 8.91 19.79 1.42
C HIS A 11 10.06 20.42 2.18
N VAL A 12 11.17 20.73 1.49
CA VAL A 12 12.31 21.42 2.10
C VAL A 12 11.90 22.80 2.62
N ALA A 13 11.14 23.57 1.84
CA ALA A 13 10.67 24.90 2.24
C ALA A 13 9.74 24.86 3.47
N LEU A 14 8.98 23.78 3.65
CA LEU A 14 8.14 23.54 4.82
C LEU A 14 8.93 23.04 6.05
N GLY A 15 10.23 22.81 5.93
CA GLY A 15 11.08 22.30 7.01
C GLY A 15 10.88 20.82 7.30
N ALA A 16 10.42 20.04 6.34
CA ALA A 16 10.23 18.60 6.51
C ALA A 16 11.55 17.87 6.80
N LEU A 17 11.49 16.85 7.65
CA LEU A 17 12.59 15.92 7.85
C LEU A 17 12.68 15.02 6.62
N MET A 18 13.66 15.28 5.75
CA MET A 18 13.86 14.55 4.50
C MET A 18 14.81 13.36 4.71
N GLN A 19 14.42 12.15 4.23
CA GLN A 19 15.27 10.95 4.28
C GLN A 19 15.12 10.09 3.03
N PRO A 20 16.09 9.21 2.72
CA PRO A 20 15.98 8.24 1.66
C PRO A 20 14.84 7.24 1.92
N PHE A 21 14.01 7.02 0.90
CA PHE A 21 12.96 6.00 0.89
C PHE A 21 12.65 5.56 -0.55
N GLY A 22 12.71 4.25 -0.83
CA GLY A 22 12.34 3.71 -2.14
C GLY A 22 13.12 4.28 -3.33
N GLY A 23 14.38 4.70 -3.13
CA GLY A 23 15.20 5.33 -4.18
C GLY A 23 14.97 6.84 -4.33
N PHE A 24 14.12 7.45 -3.51
CA PHE A 24 13.82 8.88 -3.49
C PHE A 24 14.22 9.51 -2.15
N ILE A 25 14.40 10.83 -2.13
CA ILE A 25 14.45 11.62 -0.91
C ILE A 25 13.04 12.10 -0.59
N MET A 26 12.46 11.59 0.50
CA MET A 26 11.06 11.81 0.87
C MET A 26 10.90 12.49 2.23
N PRO A 27 9.80 13.23 2.44
CA PRO A 27 9.46 13.78 3.76
C PRO A 27 9.00 12.66 4.71
N ILE A 28 9.70 12.50 5.81
CA ILE A 28 9.30 11.54 6.87
C ILE A 28 8.27 12.17 7.79
N GLN A 29 8.44 13.44 8.12
CA GLN A 29 7.51 14.25 8.92
C GLN A 29 7.75 15.75 8.68
N TYR A 30 6.71 16.56 8.91
CA TYR A 30 6.77 18.02 8.89
C TYR A 30 6.72 18.60 10.29
N SER A 31 5.86 18.09 11.15
CA SER A 31 5.76 18.46 12.56
C SER A 31 6.25 17.32 13.46
N ASN A 32 5.35 16.39 13.75
CA ASN A 32 5.67 15.13 14.38
C ASN A 32 4.69 14.06 13.91
N ILE A 33 5.12 12.80 13.95
CA ILE A 33 4.35 11.66 13.43
C ILE A 33 2.97 11.56 14.09
N ALA A 34 2.86 11.79 15.40
CA ALA A 34 1.60 11.64 16.11
C ALA A 34 0.56 12.69 15.71
N ASP A 35 0.96 13.94 15.55
CA ASP A 35 0.05 15.02 15.13
C ASP A 35 -0.43 14.84 13.69
N GLU A 36 0.48 14.38 12.81
CA GLU A 36 0.14 14.09 11.41
C GLU A 36 -0.78 12.87 11.32
N HIS A 37 -0.52 11.82 12.07
CA HIS A 37 -1.37 10.65 12.19
C HIS A 37 -2.79 11.02 12.66
N ASN A 38 -2.89 11.83 13.73
CA ASN A 38 -4.17 12.27 14.27
C ASN A 38 -4.92 13.20 13.31
N ALA A 39 -4.21 14.01 12.51
CA ALA A 39 -4.85 14.82 11.48
C ALA A 39 -5.57 13.95 10.44
N VAL A 40 -4.96 12.85 10.02
CA VAL A 40 -5.58 11.89 9.10
C VAL A 40 -6.75 11.14 9.76
N ARG A 41 -6.62 10.72 11.03
CA ARG A 41 -7.69 10.02 11.75
C ARG A 41 -8.92 10.89 12.02
N GLN A 42 -8.72 12.18 12.27
CA GLN A 42 -9.77 13.06 12.81
C GLN A 42 -10.26 14.09 11.79
N HIS A 43 -9.46 14.46 10.80
CA HIS A 43 -9.70 15.55 9.86
C HIS A 43 -9.31 15.18 8.43
N CYS A 44 -8.21 15.77 7.93
CA CYS A 44 -7.67 15.54 6.61
C CYS A 44 -6.15 15.73 6.59
N GLY A 45 -5.44 14.78 5.99
CA GLY A 45 -4.02 14.87 5.67
C GLY A 45 -3.76 14.70 4.19
N VAL A 46 -2.70 15.34 3.68
CA VAL A 46 -2.21 15.14 2.32
C VAL A 46 -0.79 14.60 2.34
N PHE A 47 -0.57 13.58 1.52
CA PHE A 47 0.74 12.95 1.30
C PHE A 47 1.19 13.18 -0.13
N ASP A 48 2.47 13.53 -0.30
CA ASP A 48 3.15 13.32 -1.56
C ASP A 48 3.46 11.83 -1.70
N VAL A 49 2.89 11.20 -2.70
CA VAL A 49 3.16 9.81 -3.07
C VAL A 49 3.65 9.69 -4.51
N SER A 50 4.17 10.79 -5.07
CA SER A 50 4.72 10.87 -6.43
C SER A 50 5.99 10.05 -6.65
N HIS A 51 6.44 9.33 -5.62
CA HIS A 51 7.53 8.35 -5.73
C HIS A 51 7.05 6.99 -6.21
N MET A 52 5.74 6.74 -6.20
CA MET A 52 5.17 5.49 -6.74
C MET A 52 5.45 5.37 -8.23
N GLY A 53 5.33 4.16 -8.77
CA GLY A 53 5.48 3.91 -10.19
C GLY A 53 4.14 3.72 -10.87
N GLU A 54 4.01 4.24 -12.08
CA GLU A 54 2.83 4.15 -12.93
C GLU A 54 3.17 3.47 -14.25
N VAL A 55 2.36 2.46 -14.59
CA VAL A 55 2.50 1.71 -15.84
C VAL A 55 1.17 1.68 -16.55
N THR A 56 1.18 1.90 -17.88
CA THR A 56 -0.01 1.70 -18.72
C THR A 56 0.13 0.43 -19.55
N VAL A 57 -0.97 -0.31 -19.68
CA VAL A 57 -1.09 -1.50 -20.53
C VAL A 57 -2.34 -1.34 -21.37
N LYS A 58 -2.17 -1.20 -22.69
CA LYS A 58 -3.28 -0.95 -23.65
C LYS A 58 -3.18 -1.91 -24.82
N GLY A 59 -4.29 -2.23 -25.41
CA GLY A 59 -4.35 -3.02 -26.64
C GLY A 59 -5.26 -4.24 -26.56
N PRO A 60 -5.44 -4.96 -27.66
CA PRO A 60 -6.40 -6.06 -27.77
C PRO A 60 -6.23 -7.15 -26.71
N ASP A 61 -4.99 -7.40 -26.28
CA ASP A 61 -4.65 -8.42 -25.29
C ASP A 61 -4.41 -7.88 -23.88
N ALA A 62 -4.68 -6.59 -23.61
CA ALA A 62 -4.36 -5.96 -22.33
C ALA A 62 -5.02 -6.66 -21.13
N GLU A 63 -6.33 -6.99 -21.23
CA GLU A 63 -7.03 -7.72 -20.16
C GLU A 63 -6.42 -9.12 -19.94
N ARG A 64 -6.11 -9.84 -21.01
CA ARG A 64 -5.49 -11.17 -20.94
C ARG A 64 -4.11 -11.11 -20.31
N TYR A 65 -3.28 -10.15 -20.72
CA TYR A 65 -1.94 -9.93 -20.16
C TYR A 65 -1.99 -9.55 -18.69
N VAL A 66 -2.80 -8.54 -18.31
CA VAL A 66 -2.95 -8.13 -16.91
C VAL A 66 -3.42 -9.30 -16.04
N ASN A 67 -4.40 -10.09 -16.50
CA ASN A 67 -4.82 -11.28 -15.78
C ASN A 67 -3.73 -12.36 -15.66
N HIS A 68 -2.81 -12.45 -16.60
CA HIS A 68 -1.71 -13.40 -16.55
C HIS A 68 -0.68 -13.06 -15.49
N ILE A 69 -0.34 -11.77 -15.34
CA ILE A 69 0.67 -11.30 -14.37
C ILE A 69 0.13 -11.00 -12.96
N PHE A 70 -1.18 -10.95 -12.78
CA PHE A 70 -1.84 -10.44 -11.58
C PHE A 70 -2.71 -11.49 -10.90
N THR A 71 -2.63 -11.59 -9.58
CA THR A 71 -3.36 -12.63 -8.81
C THR A 71 -4.86 -12.41 -8.72
N ASN A 72 -5.34 -11.15 -8.76
CA ASN A 72 -6.77 -10.86 -8.76
C ASN A 72 -7.36 -11.00 -10.18
N ASP A 73 -8.68 -10.89 -10.33
CA ASP A 73 -9.38 -11.07 -11.60
C ASP A 73 -9.99 -9.74 -12.08
N VAL A 74 -9.46 -9.21 -13.18
CA VAL A 74 -9.96 -7.95 -13.78
C VAL A 74 -11.01 -8.18 -14.87
N ARG A 75 -11.27 -9.45 -15.23
CA ARG A 75 -12.29 -9.79 -16.22
C ARG A 75 -13.68 -9.45 -15.68
N ARG A 76 -14.60 -9.15 -16.56
CA ARG A 76 -16.02 -8.85 -16.24
C ARG A 76 -16.23 -7.66 -15.32
N ALA A 77 -15.19 -6.92 -14.99
CA ALA A 77 -15.36 -5.66 -14.29
C ALA A 77 -15.67 -4.55 -15.27
N GLU A 78 -16.54 -3.63 -14.87
CA GLU A 78 -16.79 -2.41 -15.62
C GLU A 78 -15.58 -1.47 -15.55
N PRO A 79 -15.33 -0.65 -16.58
CA PRO A 79 -14.39 0.47 -16.47
C PRO A 79 -14.64 1.32 -15.23
N GLY A 80 -13.59 1.88 -14.66
CA GLY A 80 -13.64 2.63 -13.41
C GLY A 80 -13.48 1.77 -12.16
N LYS A 81 -13.31 0.43 -12.26
CA LYS A 81 -13.01 -0.43 -11.11
C LYS A 81 -11.51 -0.53 -10.85
N ILE A 82 -11.17 -0.65 -9.58
CA ILE A 82 -9.80 -0.82 -9.10
C ILE A 82 -9.68 -2.15 -8.37
N PHE A 83 -8.54 -2.80 -8.53
CA PHE A 83 -8.23 -4.08 -7.92
C PHE A 83 -6.91 -3.97 -7.17
N TYR A 84 -6.87 -4.46 -5.94
CA TYR A 84 -5.64 -4.76 -5.23
C TYR A 84 -5.29 -6.23 -5.43
N GLY A 85 -4.04 -6.52 -5.61
CA GLY A 85 -3.52 -7.88 -5.70
C GLY A 85 -2.00 -7.87 -5.84
N MET A 86 -1.45 -9.00 -6.21
CA MET A 86 -0.01 -9.19 -6.28
C MET A 86 0.41 -9.70 -7.65
N MET A 87 1.64 -9.41 -8.03
CA MET A 87 2.41 -10.18 -8.99
C MET A 87 3.23 -11.22 -8.22
N CYS A 88 3.32 -12.44 -8.72
CA CYS A 88 4.02 -13.53 -8.07
C CYS A 88 5.05 -14.17 -8.99
N TYR A 89 6.13 -14.70 -8.42
CA TYR A 89 7.01 -15.64 -9.08
C TYR A 89 6.31 -17.01 -9.20
N GLU A 90 6.84 -17.90 -10.03
CA GLU A 90 6.30 -19.24 -10.23
C GLU A 90 6.21 -20.05 -8.93
N ASN A 91 7.13 -19.84 -7.99
CA ASN A 91 7.14 -20.48 -6.68
C ASN A 91 6.13 -19.87 -5.67
N GLY A 92 5.35 -18.87 -6.10
CA GLY A 92 4.36 -18.17 -5.29
C GLY A 92 4.91 -17.00 -4.44
N GLY A 93 6.24 -16.78 -4.42
CA GLY A 93 6.84 -15.60 -3.80
C GLY A 93 6.32 -14.32 -4.45
N THR A 94 6.21 -13.25 -3.69
CA THR A 94 5.64 -12.00 -4.18
C THR A 94 6.68 -11.19 -4.95
N VAL A 95 6.38 -10.83 -6.20
CA VAL A 95 7.18 -9.85 -6.98
C VAL A 95 6.91 -8.46 -6.45
N ASP A 96 5.64 -8.07 -6.38
CA ASP A 96 5.15 -6.83 -5.74
C ASP A 96 3.64 -6.92 -5.48
N ASP A 97 3.12 -6.04 -4.63
CA ASP A 97 1.70 -5.78 -4.48
C ASP A 97 1.35 -4.43 -5.12
N LEU A 98 0.21 -4.39 -5.81
CA LEU A 98 -0.12 -3.25 -6.66
C LEU A 98 -1.62 -2.99 -6.75
N LEU A 99 -1.96 -1.78 -7.20
CA LEU A 99 -3.29 -1.44 -7.64
C LEU A 99 -3.37 -1.52 -9.17
N VAL A 100 -4.42 -2.15 -9.67
CA VAL A 100 -4.76 -2.22 -11.10
C VAL A 100 -6.07 -1.50 -11.32
N TYR A 101 -6.04 -0.44 -12.11
CA TYR A 101 -7.17 0.39 -12.50
C TYR A 101 -7.64 -0.05 -13.90
N LYS A 102 -8.89 -0.45 -14.05
CA LYS A 102 -9.49 -0.69 -15.36
C LYS A 102 -10.05 0.63 -15.88
N MET A 103 -9.27 1.32 -16.72
CA MET A 103 -9.63 2.64 -17.25
C MET A 103 -10.68 2.53 -18.40
N ALA A 104 -10.52 1.50 -19.23
CA ALA A 104 -11.46 1.12 -20.30
C ALA A 104 -11.37 -0.40 -20.50
N GLU A 105 -12.07 -0.96 -21.48
CA GLU A 105 -12.11 -2.40 -21.74
C GLU A 105 -10.72 -3.02 -21.88
N ASN A 106 -9.85 -2.38 -22.66
CA ASN A 106 -8.48 -2.82 -22.94
C ASN A 106 -7.47 -1.71 -22.60
N ASP A 107 -7.71 -0.98 -21.53
CA ASP A 107 -6.85 0.09 -21.04
C ASP A 107 -6.72 -0.02 -19.53
N PHE A 108 -5.51 -0.31 -19.06
CA PHE A 108 -5.19 -0.49 -17.65
C PHE A 108 -4.09 0.47 -17.21
N PHE A 109 -4.26 1.00 -15.99
CA PHE A 109 -3.27 1.80 -15.30
C PHE A 109 -2.89 1.08 -14.02
N LEU A 110 -1.60 0.76 -13.87
CA LEU A 110 -1.05 0.00 -12.75
C LEU A 110 -0.21 0.92 -11.88
N VAL A 111 -0.40 0.84 -10.56
CA VAL A 111 0.38 1.61 -9.58
C VAL A 111 1.18 0.65 -8.73
N ILE A 112 2.52 0.76 -8.84
CA ILE A 112 3.51 -0.15 -8.26
C ILE A 112 4.36 0.55 -7.21
N ASN A 113 5.00 -0.22 -6.32
CA ASN A 113 5.79 0.33 -5.23
C ASN A 113 7.09 0.99 -5.71
N ALA A 114 7.43 2.15 -5.12
CA ALA A 114 8.58 2.98 -5.50
C ALA A 114 9.91 2.22 -5.53
N ALA A 115 10.20 1.44 -4.49
CA ALA A 115 11.44 0.68 -4.39
C ALA A 115 11.58 -0.43 -5.44
N ASN A 116 10.47 -0.82 -6.06
CA ASN A 116 10.37 -1.95 -6.97
C ASN A 116 10.21 -1.56 -8.44
N ILE A 117 10.11 -0.26 -8.78
CA ILE A 117 9.78 0.20 -10.14
C ILE A 117 10.62 -0.50 -11.20
N ASP A 118 11.95 -0.44 -11.09
CA ASP A 118 12.85 -1.01 -12.11
C ASP A 118 12.71 -2.54 -12.19
N LYS A 119 12.59 -3.21 -11.05
CA LYS A 119 12.39 -4.66 -10.95
C LYS A 119 11.05 -5.08 -11.56
N ASP A 120 9.99 -4.36 -11.22
CA ASP A 120 8.62 -4.70 -11.62
C ASP A 120 8.41 -4.45 -13.11
N VAL A 121 8.91 -3.31 -13.63
CA VAL A 121 8.88 -3.01 -15.06
C VAL A 121 9.63 -4.08 -15.84
N ALA A 122 10.86 -4.43 -15.44
CA ALA A 122 11.63 -5.47 -16.12
C ALA A 122 10.95 -6.84 -16.04
N TRP A 123 10.34 -7.19 -14.91
CA TRP A 123 9.59 -8.43 -14.74
C TRP A 123 8.34 -8.44 -15.63
N MET A 124 7.56 -7.37 -15.67
CA MET A 124 6.39 -7.25 -16.54
C MET A 124 6.77 -7.32 -18.02
N GLU A 125 7.83 -6.60 -18.43
CA GLU A 125 8.34 -6.64 -19.81
C GLU A 125 8.77 -8.04 -20.25
N SER A 126 9.36 -8.83 -19.36
CA SER A 126 9.79 -10.21 -19.65
C SER A 126 8.62 -11.18 -19.93
N HIS A 127 7.39 -10.78 -19.63
CA HIS A 127 6.17 -11.57 -19.83
C HIS A 127 5.25 -11.01 -20.95
N LEU A 128 5.76 -10.12 -21.81
CA LEU A 128 4.99 -9.53 -22.93
C LEU A 128 4.89 -10.44 -24.14
N GLU A 129 5.75 -11.44 -24.27
CA GLU A 129 5.77 -12.31 -25.44
C GLU A 129 4.41 -13.00 -25.67
N GLY A 130 3.87 -12.88 -26.89
CA GLY A 130 2.57 -13.44 -27.27
C GLY A 130 1.34 -12.60 -26.91
N TYR A 131 1.55 -11.34 -26.49
CA TYR A 131 0.48 -10.38 -26.23
C TYR A 131 0.58 -9.17 -27.15
N ASP A 132 -0.53 -8.80 -27.78
CA ASP A 132 -0.66 -7.57 -28.57
C ASP A 132 -1.07 -6.40 -27.64
N VAL A 133 -0.06 -5.82 -27.00
CA VAL A 133 -0.21 -4.73 -26.03
C VAL A 133 0.83 -3.63 -26.21
N GLU A 134 0.43 -2.39 -25.98
CA GLU A 134 1.32 -1.27 -25.73
C GLU A 134 1.57 -1.21 -24.22
N PHE A 135 2.79 -1.53 -23.81
CA PHE A 135 3.27 -1.44 -22.43
C PHE A 135 4.15 -0.21 -22.28
N LYS A 136 3.89 0.62 -21.27
CA LYS A 136 4.67 1.84 -21.05
C LYS A 136 4.83 2.14 -19.56
N ASN A 137 6.08 2.26 -19.12
CA ASN A 137 6.39 2.92 -17.85
C ASN A 137 6.23 4.44 -18.03
N CYS A 138 5.27 5.03 -17.33
CA CYS A 138 4.95 6.45 -17.39
C CYS A 138 5.15 7.16 -16.04
N SER A 139 5.87 6.55 -15.10
CA SER A 139 6.10 7.05 -13.74
C SER A 139 6.64 8.50 -13.71
N GLU A 140 7.51 8.86 -14.65
CA GLU A 140 8.06 10.22 -14.74
C GLU A 140 7.07 11.29 -15.25
N GLN A 141 5.90 10.87 -15.73
CA GLN A 141 4.88 11.78 -16.27
C GLN A 141 3.86 12.20 -15.22
N TYR A 142 3.75 11.43 -14.14
CA TYR A 142 2.77 11.64 -13.08
C TYR A 142 3.41 12.15 -11.80
N GLY A 143 2.71 13.07 -11.15
CA GLY A 143 2.79 13.26 -9.73
C GLY A 143 1.52 12.70 -9.08
N GLN A 144 1.60 12.36 -7.80
CA GLN A 144 0.49 11.73 -7.09
C GLN A 144 0.32 12.35 -5.70
N LEU A 145 -0.93 12.75 -5.39
CA LEU A 145 -1.32 13.14 -4.03
C LEU A 145 -2.29 12.12 -3.44
N ALA A 146 -2.11 11.79 -2.17
CA ALA A 146 -3.11 11.07 -1.38
C ALA A 146 -3.72 12.02 -0.35
N VAL A 147 -5.02 12.35 -0.50
CA VAL A 147 -5.80 13.20 0.40
C VAL A 147 -6.68 12.28 1.24
N GLN A 148 -6.39 12.17 2.55
CA GLN A 148 -6.89 11.10 3.39
C GLN A 148 -7.48 11.62 4.70
N GLY A 149 -8.56 11.03 5.16
CA GLY A 149 -9.24 11.34 6.40
C GLY A 149 -10.75 11.53 6.24
N PRO A 150 -11.52 11.64 7.33
CA PRO A 150 -12.99 11.75 7.29
C PRO A 150 -13.49 13.00 6.53
N GLU A 151 -12.70 14.06 6.44
CA GLU A 151 -13.02 15.29 5.71
C GLU A 151 -12.48 15.32 4.27
N ALA A 152 -11.82 14.25 3.81
CA ALA A 152 -11.14 14.22 2.50
C ALA A 152 -12.09 14.51 1.33
N GLU A 153 -13.31 13.93 1.32
CA GLU A 153 -14.32 14.18 0.27
C GLU A 153 -14.64 15.67 0.16
N GLN A 154 -14.91 16.31 1.30
CA GLN A 154 -15.23 17.73 1.32
C GLN A 154 -14.05 18.60 0.91
N VAL A 155 -12.84 18.24 1.34
CA VAL A 155 -11.61 18.98 0.96
C VAL A 155 -11.35 18.86 -0.56
N VAL A 156 -11.47 17.67 -1.14
CA VAL A 156 -11.27 17.45 -2.58
C VAL A 156 -12.30 18.26 -3.40
N GLU A 157 -13.57 18.26 -3.01
CA GLU A 157 -14.60 19.00 -3.72
C GLU A 157 -14.49 20.52 -3.56
N GLU A 158 -14.34 21.02 -2.33
CA GLU A 158 -14.41 22.45 -2.05
C GLU A 158 -13.07 23.18 -2.29
N VAL A 159 -11.93 22.52 -2.05
CA VAL A 159 -10.61 23.14 -2.21
C VAL A 159 -10.02 22.90 -3.61
N LEU A 160 -10.11 21.66 -4.11
CA LEU A 160 -9.53 21.30 -5.40
C LEU A 160 -10.54 21.49 -6.56
N GLY A 161 -11.84 21.57 -6.26
CA GLY A 161 -12.89 21.68 -7.27
C GLY A 161 -13.11 20.39 -8.07
N LEU A 162 -12.66 19.25 -7.56
CA LEU A 162 -12.80 17.95 -8.21
C LEU A 162 -14.03 17.24 -7.66
N THR A 163 -15.03 16.98 -8.52
CA THR A 163 -16.19 16.18 -8.12
C THR A 163 -15.78 14.75 -7.83
N CYS A 164 -16.13 14.21 -6.66
CA CYS A 164 -15.73 12.87 -6.24
C CYS A 164 -16.80 12.09 -5.44
N LYS A 165 -17.95 12.69 -5.15
CA LYS A 165 -19.01 12.06 -4.32
C LYS A 165 -19.57 10.77 -4.89
N GLU A 166 -19.63 10.62 -6.21
CA GLU A 166 -20.12 9.42 -6.87
C GLU A 166 -19.15 8.24 -6.83
N LEU A 167 -17.87 8.50 -6.52
CA LEU A 167 -16.88 7.44 -6.38
C LEU A 167 -17.18 6.64 -5.12
N THR A 168 -17.27 5.33 -5.27
CA THR A 168 -17.27 4.38 -4.18
C THR A 168 -15.86 3.84 -3.92
N PHE A 169 -15.64 3.21 -2.79
CA PHE A 169 -14.33 2.64 -2.46
C PHE A 169 -13.84 1.67 -3.56
N TYR A 170 -12.61 1.84 -4.00
CA TYR A 170 -11.99 1.10 -5.13
C TYR A 170 -12.67 1.39 -6.48
N THR A 171 -13.05 2.65 -6.71
CA THR A 171 -13.41 3.14 -8.04
C THR A 171 -12.62 4.38 -8.43
N THR A 172 -12.50 4.60 -9.73
CA THR A 172 -11.77 5.69 -10.34
C THR A 172 -12.58 6.33 -11.48
N LYS A 173 -12.23 7.55 -11.80
CA LYS A 173 -12.63 8.22 -13.02
C LYS A 173 -11.54 9.18 -13.50
N THR A 174 -11.66 9.60 -14.75
CA THR A 174 -10.88 10.71 -15.30
C THR A 174 -11.71 11.97 -15.31
N ILE A 175 -11.07 13.12 -15.05
CA ILE A 175 -11.66 14.45 -15.13
C ILE A 175 -10.74 15.27 -16.04
N ASP A 176 -11.32 16.00 -17.00
CA ASP A 176 -10.58 16.99 -17.78
C ASP A 176 -10.69 18.36 -17.10
N VAL A 177 -9.57 18.95 -16.79
CA VAL A 177 -9.46 20.29 -16.18
C VAL A 177 -8.55 21.14 -17.06
N ALA A 178 -9.12 22.07 -17.79
CA ALA A 178 -8.39 22.98 -18.67
C ALA A 178 -7.47 22.28 -19.72
N GLY A 179 -7.89 21.10 -20.19
CA GLY A 179 -7.14 20.31 -21.17
C GLY A 179 -6.10 19.38 -20.57
N GLU A 180 -6.06 19.25 -19.25
CA GLU A 180 -5.26 18.26 -18.52
C GLU A 180 -6.14 17.14 -17.99
N THR A 181 -5.74 15.89 -18.24
CA THR A 181 -6.45 14.71 -17.76
C THR A 181 -5.98 14.36 -16.34
N ILE A 182 -6.91 14.42 -15.41
CA ILE A 182 -6.72 14.06 -14.00
C ILE A 182 -7.34 12.69 -13.77
N ILE A 183 -6.59 11.76 -13.21
CA ILE A 183 -7.13 10.50 -12.68
C ILE A 183 -7.38 10.69 -11.19
N ILE A 184 -8.61 10.44 -10.75
CA ILE A 184 -8.98 10.47 -9.34
C ILE A 184 -9.59 9.13 -8.94
N SER A 185 -9.16 8.60 -7.82
CA SER A 185 -9.68 7.35 -7.26
C SER A 185 -10.08 7.51 -5.80
N ARG A 186 -11.08 6.74 -5.35
CA ARG A 186 -11.40 6.62 -3.93
C ARG A 186 -10.65 5.42 -3.36
N THR A 187 -9.39 5.66 -3.05
CA THR A 187 -8.39 4.71 -2.56
C THR A 187 -7.52 5.36 -1.49
N GLY A 188 -6.70 4.56 -0.83
CA GLY A 188 -5.75 5.03 0.16
C GLY A 188 -5.12 3.91 0.96
N TYR A 189 -4.12 4.27 1.76
CA TYR A 189 -3.28 3.35 2.53
C TYR A 189 -3.31 3.69 4.04
N THR A 190 -4.42 4.27 4.52
CA THR A 190 -4.53 4.80 5.87
C THR A 190 -5.59 4.11 6.73
N GLY A 191 -6.54 3.44 6.10
CA GLY A 191 -7.72 2.89 6.77
C GLY A 191 -8.87 3.89 6.92
N GLU A 192 -8.62 5.18 6.65
CA GLU A 192 -9.64 6.21 6.55
C GLU A 192 -10.15 6.37 5.11
N ASP A 193 -11.27 7.05 4.95
CA ASP A 193 -11.75 7.48 3.63
C ASP A 193 -10.75 8.43 2.98
N GLY A 194 -10.66 8.43 1.66
CA GLY A 194 -9.72 9.30 0.98
C GLY A 194 -9.64 9.07 -0.53
N PHE A 195 -8.85 9.92 -1.16
CA PHE A 195 -8.68 9.96 -2.60
C PHE A 195 -7.22 10.02 -2.98
N GLU A 196 -6.89 9.38 -4.09
CA GLU A 196 -5.59 9.51 -4.74
C GLU A 196 -5.78 10.20 -6.09
N ILE A 197 -4.92 11.17 -6.38
CA ILE A 197 -5.01 12.07 -7.53
C ILE A 197 -3.71 11.97 -8.31
N TYR A 198 -3.80 11.58 -9.57
CA TYR A 198 -2.68 11.45 -10.50
C TYR A 198 -2.82 12.48 -11.61
N ALA A 199 -1.79 13.26 -11.83
CA ALA A 199 -1.79 14.30 -12.85
C ALA A 199 -0.35 14.71 -13.21
N SER A 200 -0.18 15.69 -14.12
CA SER A 200 1.12 16.27 -14.40
C SER A 200 1.76 16.87 -13.16
N HIS A 201 3.09 16.94 -13.15
CA HIS A 201 3.85 17.56 -12.07
C HIS A 201 3.41 19.01 -11.81
N ALA A 202 3.07 19.76 -12.86
CA ALA A 202 2.62 21.15 -12.74
C ALA A 202 1.29 21.23 -11.97
N TYR A 203 0.33 20.39 -12.34
CA TYR A 203 -0.97 20.32 -11.69
C TYR A 203 -0.84 19.92 -10.22
N ILE A 204 -0.08 18.87 -9.93
CA ILE A 204 0.17 18.40 -8.56
C ILE A 204 0.80 19.47 -7.68
N ASN A 205 1.76 20.24 -8.22
CA ASN A 205 2.34 21.37 -7.51
C ASN A 205 1.31 22.44 -7.16
N GLU A 206 0.41 22.78 -8.08
CA GLU A 206 -0.66 23.74 -7.85
C GLU A 206 -1.67 23.24 -6.79
N GLN A 207 -2.09 21.96 -6.90
CA GLN A 207 -3.06 21.40 -5.95
C GLN A 207 -2.45 21.27 -4.53
N TRP A 208 -1.18 20.95 -4.41
CA TRP A 208 -0.47 20.96 -3.13
C TRP A 208 -0.55 22.33 -2.45
N ASP A 209 -0.26 23.39 -3.18
CA ASP A 209 -0.32 24.76 -2.64
C ASP A 209 -1.76 25.13 -2.21
N LYS A 210 -2.76 24.78 -3.02
CA LYS A 210 -4.19 25.04 -2.67
C LYS A 210 -4.60 24.31 -1.39
N LEU A 211 -4.22 23.05 -1.25
CA LEU A 211 -4.53 22.26 -0.05
C LEU A 211 -3.94 22.89 1.21
N LEU A 212 -2.66 23.28 1.16
CA LEU A 212 -2.00 23.87 2.32
C LEU A 212 -2.51 25.29 2.64
N ALA A 213 -2.78 26.09 1.61
CA ALA A 213 -3.33 27.44 1.79
C ALA A 213 -4.73 27.43 2.41
N SER A 214 -5.50 26.36 2.19
CA SER A 214 -6.85 26.23 2.75
C SER A 214 -6.89 26.04 4.27
N SER A 215 -5.77 25.64 4.88
CA SER A 215 -5.65 25.24 6.30
C SER A 215 -6.59 24.08 6.72
N ARG A 216 -7.22 23.41 5.74
CA ARG A 216 -8.15 22.28 5.98
C ARG A 216 -7.47 20.93 5.84
N CYS A 217 -6.24 20.90 5.30
CA CYS A 217 -5.50 19.69 5.07
C CYS A 217 -4.07 19.87 5.61
N LYS A 218 -3.62 18.90 6.41
CA LYS A 218 -2.27 18.93 6.99
C LYS A 218 -1.28 18.17 6.10
N PRO A 219 -0.09 18.71 5.81
CA PRO A 219 0.93 17.91 5.13
C PRO A 219 1.40 16.79 6.06
N CYS A 220 1.48 15.58 5.53
CA CYS A 220 1.80 14.36 6.25
C CYS A 220 2.95 13.63 5.58
N GLY A 221 3.91 13.16 6.38
CA GLY A 221 5.08 12.44 5.89
C GLY A 221 4.93 10.92 5.93
N LEU A 222 5.95 10.23 5.41
CA LEU A 222 5.96 8.77 5.35
C LEU A 222 5.96 8.11 6.73
N GLY A 223 6.44 8.79 7.78
CA GLY A 223 6.41 8.28 9.14
C GLY A 223 4.99 8.02 9.64
N CYS A 224 4.07 8.98 9.46
CA CYS A 224 2.69 8.75 9.84
C CYS A 224 1.95 7.85 8.84
N ARG A 225 2.29 7.85 7.54
CA ARG A 225 1.78 6.90 6.55
C ARG A 225 2.02 5.46 7.01
N ASP A 226 3.20 5.15 7.53
CA ASP A 226 3.54 3.82 8.02
C ASP A 226 2.79 3.45 9.31
N THR A 227 2.65 4.37 10.28
CA THR A 227 1.84 4.10 11.48
C THR A 227 0.36 3.89 11.16
N LEU A 228 -0.19 4.65 10.20
CA LEU A 228 -1.59 4.54 9.77
C LEU A 228 -1.88 3.20 9.10
N ARG A 229 -1.06 2.79 8.09
CA ARG A 229 -1.26 1.53 7.37
C ARG A 229 -1.13 0.33 8.29
N PHE A 230 -0.14 0.39 9.19
CA PHE A 230 0.16 -0.67 10.14
C PHE A 230 -1.03 -0.94 11.09
N GLU A 231 -1.62 0.11 11.67
CA GLU A 231 -2.74 -0.04 12.59
C GLU A 231 -3.96 -0.76 11.98
N VAL A 232 -4.17 -0.62 10.67
CA VAL A 232 -5.26 -1.28 9.96
C VAL A 232 -4.85 -2.59 9.27
N GLY A 233 -3.60 -3.03 9.51
CA GLY A 233 -3.07 -4.30 9.04
C GLY A 233 -2.85 -4.38 7.52
N LEU A 234 -2.52 -3.26 6.87
CA LEU A 234 -2.09 -3.25 5.47
C LEU A 234 -0.61 -3.64 5.38
N PRO A 235 -0.23 -4.52 4.46
CA PRO A 235 1.16 -4.97 4.31
C PRO A 235 2.03 -3.89 3.69
N LEU A 236 3.34 -4.00 3.90
CA LEU A 236 4.36 -3.29 3.15
C LEU A 236 5.29 -4.32 2.49
N TYR A 237 5.56 -4.14 1.19
CA TYR A 237 6.55 -4.97 0.51
C TYR A 237 7.95 -4.75 1.11
N GLY A 238 8.65 -5.83 1.37
CA GLY A 238 9.89 -5.86 2.13
C GLY A 238 9.72 -6.26 3.60
N ASP A 239 8.52 -6.08 4.16
CA ASP A 239 8.17 -6.46 5.54
C ASP A 239 7.21 -7.65 5.56
N GLU A 240 5.96 -7.48 5.15
CA GLU A 240 4.92 -8.53 5.18
C GLU A 240 4.77 -9.30 3.87
N LEU A 241 5.35 -8.79 2.78
CA LEU A 241 5.43 -9.40 1.46
C LEU A 241 6.86 -9.32 0.93
N SER A 242 7.33 -10.37 0.28
CA SER A 242 8.64 -10.40 -0.38
C SER A 242 8.72 -11.59 -1.37
N ASN A 243 9.86 -11.75 -2.04
CA ASN A 243 10.11 -12.93 -2.87
C ASN A 243 10.08 -14.26 -2.09
N GLU A 244 10.17 -14.23 -0.74
CA GLU A 244 10.07 -15.39 0.15
C GLU A 244 8.74 -15.47 0.88
N ILE A 245 8.01 -14.35 1.00
CA ILE A 245 6.71 -14.28 1.67
C ILE A 245 5.61 -14.22 0.63
N THR A 246 4.84 -15.31 0.53
CA THR A 246 3.74 -15.42 -0.42
C THR A 246 2.48 -14.70 0.08
N PRO A 247 1.53 -14.38 -0.81
CA PRO A 247 0.23 -13.84 -0.41
C PRO A 247 -0.54 -14.74 0.57
N VAL A 248 -0.37 -16.07 0.47
CA VAL A 248 -1.01 -17.02 1.39
C VAL A 248 -0.39 -16.95 2.78
N MET A 249 0.94 -16.87 2.88
CA MET A 249 1.67 -16.67 4.14
C MET A 249 1.28 -15.33 4.78
N ALA A 250 1.14 -14.29 3.97
CA ALA A 250 0.74 -12.96 4.42
C ALA A 250 -0.75 -12.86 4.83
N GLY A 251 -1.56 -13.90 4.58
CA GLY A 251 -3.00 -13.90 4.86
C GLY A 251 -3.81 -13.04 3.89
N LEU A 252 -3.31 -12.87 2.66
CA LEU A 252 -3.90 -12.06 1.59
C LEU A 252 -4.55 -12.91 0.48
N SER A 253 -4.74 -14.20 0.73
CA SER A 253 -5.29 -15.15 -0.26
C SER A 253 -6.67 -14.76 -0.82
N MET A 254 -7.40 -13.86 -0.18
CA MET A 254 -8.66 -13.31 -0.69
C MET A 254 -8.48 -12.48 -1.98
N PHE A 255 -7.29 -11.94 -2.19
CA PHE A 255 -6.90 -11.20 -3.40
C PHE A 255 -6.27 -12.09 -4.47
N CYS A 256 -6.14 -13.39 -4.21
CA CYS A 256 -5.69 -14.39 -5.18
C CYS A 256 -6.90 -15.19 -5.67
N LYS A 257 -7.34 -14.90 -6.90
CA LYS A 257 -8.49 -15.59 -7.51
C LYS A 257 -8.05 -16.92 -8.11
N LEU A 258 -7.89 -17.93 -7.26
CA LEU A 258 -7.38 -19.25 -7.62
C LEU A 258 -8.32 -20.05 -8.56
N ASP A 259 -9.54 -19.58 -8.74
CA ASP A 259 -10.52 -20.08 -9.71
C ASP A 259 -10.35 -19.53 -11.13
N LYS A 260 -9.48 -18.50 -11.31
CA LYS A 260 -9.07 -18.06 -12.65
C LYS A 260 -8.40 -19.20 -13.42
N PRO A 261 -8.48 -19.21 -14.78
CA PRO A 261 -7.79 -20.22 -15.58
C PRO A 261 -6.30 -20.33 -15.27
N GLU A 262 -5.59 -19.19 -15.32
CA GLU A 262 -4.15 -19.12 -15.11
C GLU A 262 -3.70 -17.76 -14.61
N PHE A 263 -2.59 -17.71 -13.92
CA PHE A 263 -1.71 -16.58 -13.67
C PHE A 263 -0.38 -17.10 -13.11
N ILE A 264 0.68 -16.32 -13.19
CA ILE A 264 2.02 -16.70 -12.73
C ILE A 264 2.01 -16.94 -11.21
N GLY A 265 2.49 -18.10 -10.77
CA GLY A 265 2.50 -18.52 -9.36
C GLY A 265 1.22 -19.21 -8.86
N LYS A 266 0.19 -19.35 -9.72
CA LYS A 266 -1.10 -19.95 -9.31
C LYS A 266 -0.94 -21.33 -8.68
N GLU A 267 -0.19 -22.23 -9.31
CA GLU A 267 -0.03 -23.62 -8.85
C GLU A 267 0.53 -23.68 -7.43
N ALA A 268 1.58 -22.91 -7.16
CA ALA A 268 2.18 -22.81 -5.84
C ALA A 268 1.19 -22.26 -4.79
N LEU A 269 0.42 -21.23 -5.15
CA LEU A 269 -0.58 -20.65 -4.24
C LEU A 269 -1.75 -21.60 -3.98
N VAL A 270 -2.17 -22.39 -4.97
CA VAL A 270 -3.19 -23.47 -4.81
C VAL A 270 -2.67 -24.55 -3.87
N GLU A 271 -1.43 -25.00 -4.05
CA GLU A 271 -0.80 -25.98 -3.17
C GLU A 271 -0.75 -25.46 -1.72
N GLN A 272 -0.27 -24.25 -1.50
CA GLN A 272 -0.21 -23.62 -0.18
C GLN A 272 -1.59 -23.44 0.45
N LYS A 273 -2.60 -23.10 -0.34
CA LYS A 273 -3.97 -22.98 0.15
C LYS A 273 -4.55 -24.32 0.59
N THR A 274 -4.19 -25.42 -0.10
CA THR A 274 -4.69 -26.76 0.14
C THR A 274 -3.94 -27.44 1.29
N ASN A 275 -2.62 -27.39 1.26
CA ASN A 275 -1.75 -28.12 2.20
C ASN A 275 -1.32 -27.30 3.41
N GLY A 276 -1.59 -26.00 3.41
CA GLY A 276 -1.10 -25.03 4.40
C GLY A 276 0.29 -24.50 4.07
N VAL A 277 0.72 -23.54 4.86
CA VAL A 277 2.05 -22.88 4.77
C VAL A 277 2.87 -23.18 5.99
N SER A 278 4.21 -23.21 5.86
CA SER A 278 5.12 -23.42 6.98
C SER A 278 5.21 -22.21 7.92
N LYS A 279 5.08 -21.01 7.37
CA LYS A 279 5.10 -19.75 8.12
C LYS A 279 3.87 -18.90 7.81
N ARG A 280 3.50 -18.01 8.73
CA ARG A 280 2.37 -17.11 8.57
C ARG A 280 2.64 -15.74 9.21
N VAL A 281 2.23 -14.67 8.55
CA VAL A 281 2.21 -13.33 9.13
C VAL A 281 0.99 -13.20 10.05
N ILE A 282 1.24 -12.91 11.32
CA ILE A 282 0.25 -12.76 12.38
C ILE A 282 0.34 -11.40 13.05
N GLY A 283 -0.67 -11.02 13.84
CA GLY A 283 -0.61 -9.92 14.79
C GLY A 283 -0.26 -10.44 16.18
N ILE A 284 0.52 -9.68 16.93
CA ILE A 284 0.82 -9.94 18.35
C ILE A 284 0.57 -8.66 19.13
N GLU A 285 -0.17 -8.74 20.25
CA GLU A 285 -0.32 -7.68 21.24
C GLU A 285 0.51 -8.02 22.46
N LEU A 286 1.43 -7.12 22.86
CA LEU A 286 2.28 -7.26 24.03
C LEU A 286 1.51 -6.84 25.30
N SER A 287 1.78 -7.50 26.40
CA SER A 287 1.20 -7.14 27.72
C SER A 287 1.82 -5.87 28.31
N ASP A 288 3.05 -5.55 27.92
CA ASP A 288 3.82 -4.42 28.43
C ASP A 288 3.98 -3.30 27.39
N ARG A 289 4.21 -2.09 27.87
CA ARG A 289 4.51 -0.94 27.02
C ARG A 289 5.96 -1.03 26.49
N ALA A 290 6.17 -1.82 25.45
CA ALA A 290 7.43 -1.98 24.75
C ALA A 290 7.23 -1.75 23.26
N ILE A 291 8.27 -1.38 22.52
CA ILE A 291 8.16 -1.14 21.07
C ILE A 291 8.87 -2.28 20.34
N PRO A 292 8.12 -3.24 19.79
CA PRO A 292 8.69 -4.27 18.94
C PRO A 292 9.11 -3.64 17.61
N ARG A 293 10.32 -3.95 17.14
CA ARG A 293 10.84 -3.43 15.86
C ARG A 293 11.13 -4.57 14.91
N HIS A 294 11.18 -4.26 13.62
CA HIS A 294 11.57 -5.20 12.58
C HIS A 294 12.82 -6.00 12.97
N GLY A 295 12.82 -7.32 12.72
CA GLY A 295 13.92 -8.25 13.00
C GLY A 295 14.03 -8.68 14.45
N TYR A 296 13.17 -8.23 15.37
CA TYR A 296 13.15 -8.78 16.73
C TYR A 296 12.55 -10.18 16.73
N LYS A 297 13.16 -11.08 17.51
CA LYS A 297 12.79 -12.48 17.57
C LYS A 297 11.47 -12.72 18.28
N ILE A 298 10.69 -13.63 17.73
CA ILE A 298 9.51 -14.19 18.41
C ILE A 298 9.92 -15.52 18.99
N LEU A 299 9.63 -15.72 20.27
CA LEU A 299 9.96 -16.93 21.00
C LEU A 299 8.67 -17.63 21.49
N HIS A 300 8.76 -18.95 21.61
CA HIS A 300 7.79 -19.77 22.32
C HIS A 300 8.56 -20.76 23.22
N GLU A 301 8.32 -20.69 24.54
CA GLU A 301 9.05 -21.51 25.53
C GLU A 301 10.58 -21.41 25.40
N GLY A 302 11.09 -20.22 25.04
CA GLY A 302 12.52 -19.93 24.88
C GLY A 302 13.11 -20.31 23.51
N GLU A 303 12.36 -20.96 22.63
CA GLU A 303 12.79 -21.29 21.27
C GLU A 303 12.36 -20.22 20.29
N GLU A 304 13.22 -19.87 19.31
CA GLU A 304 12.92 -18.93 18.25
C GLU A 304 11.95 -19.57 17.24
N VAL A 305 10.78 -18.95 17.08
CA VAL A 305 9.71 -19.42 16.20
C VAL A 305 9.35 -18.43 15.06
N GLY A 306 10.00 -17.28 15.02
CA GLY A 306 9.77 -16.26 14.01
C GLY A 306 10.41 -14.92 14.33
N GLU A 307 10.04 -13.91 13.56
CA GLU A 307 10.55 -12.55 13.71
C GLU A 307 9.47 -11.49 13.47
N VAL A 308 9.64 -10.33 14.06
CA VAL A 308 8.80 -9.15 13.84
C VAL A 308 9.06 -8.60 12.45
N THR A 309 8.00 -8.39 11.66
CA THR A 309 8.05 -7.69 10.37
C THR A 309 7.87 -6.19 10.56
N THR A 310 6.82 -5.76 11.26
CA THR A 310 6.55 -4.35 11.60
C THR A 310 5.98 -4.26 13.00
N GLY A 311 6.36 -3.24 13.78
CA GLY A 311 5.78 -3.07 15.11
C GLY A 311 5.92 -1.68 15.70
N TYR A 312 4.91 -1.30 16.48
CA TYR A 312 4.76 0.01 17.07
C TYR A 312 4.10 -0.04 18.46
N HIS A 313 4.27 1.03 19.19
CA HIS A 313 3.27 1.45 20.17
C HIS A 313 2.29 2.35 19.42
N THR A 314 1.05 1.88 19.23
CA THR A 314 0.06 2.51 18.35
C THR A 314 -0.44 3.84 18.88
N ILE A 315 -0.65 4.79 17.98
CA ILE A 315 -1.12 6.14 18.30
C ILE A 315 -2.64 6.11 18.57
N SER A 316 -3.40 5.39 17.73
CA SER A 316 -4.87 5.38 17.85
C SER A 316 -5.39 4.54 19.01
N THR A 317 -4.69 3.48 19.43
CA THR A 317 -5.20 2.52 20.42
C THR A 317 -4.36 2.40 21.69
N ASP A 318 -3.23 3.11 21.77
CA ASP A 318 -2.27 3.10 22.91
C ASP A 318 -1.83 1.68 23.32
N LYS A 319 -1.57 0.81 22.31
CA LYS A 319 -1.16 -0.59 22.49
C LYS A 319 0.19 -0.85 21.87
N SER A 320 0.96 -1.74 22.48
CA SER A 320 2.21 -2.26 21.88
C SER A 320 1.88 -3.49 21.07
N VAL A 321 1.98 -3.39 19.75
CA VAL A 321 1.59 -4.46 18.82
C VAL A 321 2.61 -4.62 17.71
N CYS A 322 2.67 -5.80 17.12
CA CYS A 322 3.45 -6.04 15.91
C CYS A 322 2.74 -7.01 14.95
N MET A 323 3.13 -6.92 13.70
CA MET A 323 3.02 -8.01 12.74
C MET A 323 4.33 -8.82 12.77
N ALA A 324 4.22 -10.13 12.65
CA ALA A 324 5.37 -11.03 12.73
C ALA A 324 5.18 -12.24 11.81
N LEU A 325 6.27 -12.66 11.16
CA LEU A 325 6.30 -13.90 10.38
C LEU A 325 6.76 -15.05 11.32
N VAL A 326 5.84 -15.94 11.63
CA VAL A 326 6.10 -17.04 12.58
C VAL A 326 5.81 -18.41 11.96
N ASP A 327 6.36 -19.47 12.54
CA ASP A 327 5.96 -20.84 12.23
C ASP A 327 4.43 -20.99 12.37
N ALA A 328 3.80 -21.54 11.34
CA ALA A 328 2.33 -21.59 11.24
C ALA A 328 1.65 -22.37 12.40
N ARG A 329 2.39 -23.25 13.09
CA ARG A 329 1.89 -23.97 14.28
C ARG A 329 1.48 -23.01 15.40
N TYR A 330 2.10 -21.85 15.47
CA TYR A 330 1.85 -20.84 16.51
C TYR A 330 0.92 -19.70 16.06
N ALA A 331 0.37 -19.77 14.86
CA ALA A 331 -0.44 -18.69 14.27
C ALA A 331 -1.90 -18.60 14.77
N LYS A 332 -2.32 -19.49 15.66
CA LYS A 332 -3.71 -19.51 16.18
C LYS A 332 -3.95 -18.31 17.12
N LEU A 333 -5.10 -17.64 16.95
CA LEU A 333 -5.50 -16.56 17.87
C LEU A 333 -5.52 -17.04 19.32
N GLY A 334 -4.97 -16.23 20.23
CA GLY A 334 -4.86 -16.54 21.65
C GLY A 334 -3.61 -17.35 22.02
N THR A 335 -2.75 -17.75 21.06
CA THR A 335 -1.46 -18.37 21.37
C THR A 335 -0.57 -17.39 22.11
N GLU A 336 0.00 -17.81 23.21
CA GLU A 336 0.99 -17.04 23.99
C GLU A 336 2.36 -17.13 23.33
N LEU A 337 3.00 -16.01 23.12
CA LEU A 337 4.33 -15.86 22.53
C LEU A 337 5.11 -14.81 23.31
N GLU A 338 6.39 -14.76 23.10
CA GLU A 338 7.27 -13.73 23.66
C GLU A 338 7.98 -12.97 22.55
N VAL A 339 8.11 -11.66 22.70
CA VAL A 339 8.93 -10.83 21.80
C VAL A 339 10.24 -10.49 22.50
N GLN A 340 11.35 -10.87 21.90
CA GLN A 340 12.68 -10.55 22.43
C GLN A 340 13.10 -9.16 21.95
N ILE A 341 13.05 -8.18 22.85
CA ILE A 341 13.48 -6.81 22.61
C ILE A 341 14.83 -6.58 23.25
N ARG A 342 15.88 -6.54 22.44
CA ARG A 342 17.28 -6.50 22.90
C ARG A 342 17.60 -7.72 23.80
N LYS A 343 17.80 -7.51 25.11
CA LYS A 343 18.15 -8.57 26.10
C LYS A 343 16.97 -9.01 26.98
N LYS A 344 15.77 -8.48 26.74
CA LYS A 344 14.56 -8.79 27.53
C LYS A 344 13.51 -9.45 26.65
N THR A 345 12.74 -10.32 27.23
CA THR A 345 11.54 -10.90 26.62
C THR A 345 10.29 -10.25 27.19
N PHE A 346 9.31 -10.01 26.34
CA PHE A 346 8.03 -9.40 26.68
C PHE A 346 6.93 -10.35 26.26
N PRO A 347 6.05 -10.77 27.18
CA PRO A 347 4.95 -11.64 26.85
C PRO A 347 3.94 -10.93 25.94
N GLY A 348 3.37 -11.68 25.03
CA GLY A 348 2.34 -11.22 24.12
C GLY A 348 1.42 -12.35 23.70
N VAL A 349 0.33 -12.00 23.06
CA VAL A 349 -0.69 -12.93 22.59
C VAL A 349 -1.01 -12.70 21.12
N VAL A 350 -1.21 -13.78 20.38
CA VAL A 350 -1.61 -13.71 18.96
C VAL A 350 -3.00 -13.12 18.84
N VAL A 351 -3.10 -12.02 18.08
CA VAL A 351 -4.34 -11.28 17.80
C VAL A 351 -4.55 -11.12 16.29
N LYS A 352 -5.68 -10.55 15.89
CA LYS A 352 -5.88 -10.15 14.49
C LYS A 352 -4.89 -9.05 14.10
N LYS A 353 -4.35 -9.09 12.88
CA LYS A 353 -3.44 -8.05 12.35
C LYS A 353 -4.06 -6.67 12.25
N ARG A 354 -5.36 -6.54 12.23
CA ARG A 354 -6.07 -5.27 12.23
C ARG A 354 -6.24 -4.80 13.68
N PHE A 355 -5.40 -3.83 14.08
CA PHE A 355 -5.36 -3.27 15.43
C PHE A 355 -6.28 -2.05 15.60
N TYR A 356 -6.73 -1.44 14.48
CA TYR A 356 -7.67 -0.34 14.39
C TYR A 356 -8.69 -0.60 13.28
N ASP A 357 -9.94 -0.18 13.47
CA ASP A 357 -10.99 -0.41 12.48
C ASP A 357 -10.87 0.52 11.28
N LYS A 358 -11.23 0.01 10.09
CA LYS A 358 -11.24 0.78 8.85
C LYS A 358 -12.52 1.57 8.70
N HIS A 359 -12.42 2.83 8.29
CA HIS A 359 -13.54 3.76 8.13
C HIS A 359 -13.76 4.16 6.68
N TYR A 360 -13.55 3.23 5.74
CA TYR A 360 -13.83 3.48 4.33
C TYR A 360 -15.32 3.73 4.09
N LYS A 361 -15.62 4.78 3.33
CA LYS A 361 -16.97 5.03 2.85
C LYS A 361 -17.24 4.08 1.66
N LYS A 362 -18.24 3.23 1.82
CA LYS A 362 -18.61 2.21 0.82
C LYS A 362 -19.60 2.76 -0.20
#